data_90d29cd1f4d9b5eb56350a0ba518dd62
#
_entry.id   90d29cd1f4d9b5eb56350a0ba518dd62
#
_cell.length_a   1.000
_cell.length_b   1.000
_cell.length_c   1.000
_cell.angle_alpha   90.00
_cell.angle_beta   90.00
_cell.angle_gamma   90.00
#
_symmetry.space_group_name_H-M   'P 1'
#
loop_
_entity.id
_entity.type
_entity.pdbx_description
1 polymer ?
#
loop_
_entity_poly.entity_id
_entity_poly.type
_entity_poly.pdbx_seq_one_letter_code
_entity_poly.pdbx_strand_id
1 'polypeptide(L)'
;MSIHQTPGHVLPARSAAKMEAAMAVGAFAIGTGEFAIMGLMPDIAQNLGLSEPQVGHAISAYALGVMVGAPLLAILGAKLLRKHMLLLLMGLYALGNLATAFTPTFGSLVAFRFISGLPHGAYFGIAAVVASSMVPNDKRAGAV
;
A
#
# COMPACT_ATOMS: atom_id res chain seq x y z
N MET A 1 41.85 -12.37 6.78
CA MET A 1 40.94 -12.55 5.63
C MET A 1 40.04 -11.34 5.63
N SER A 2 40.45 -10.23 5.00
CA SER A 2 39.74 -8.95 4.95
C SER A 2 38.58 -9.06 3.97
N ILE A 3 37.32 -9.04 4.48
CA ILE A 3 36.15 -8.95 3.66
C ILE A 3 36.05 -7.52 3.12
N HIS A 4 36.43 -7.33 1.84
CA HIS A 4 36.19 -6.11 1.10
C HIS A 4 34.67 -5.90 1.03
N GLN A 5 34.14 -5.07 1.93
CA GLN A 5 32.77 -4.54 1.79
C GLN A 5 32.80 -3.54 0.63
N THR A 6 32.20 -3.91 -0.47
CA THR A 6 31.92 -2.99 -1.58
C THR A 6 31.10 -1.82 -1.01
N PRO A 7 31.52 -0.55 -1.20
CA PRO A 7 30.75 0.60 -0.73
C PRO A 7 29.37 0.55 -1.39
N GLY A 8 28.32 0.42 -0.59
CA GLY A 8 26.95 0.53 -1.08
C GLY A 8 26.80 1.85 -1.83
N HIS A 9 26.24 1.80 -3.02
CA HIS A 9 26.03 2.94 -3.90
C HIS A 9 25.04 3.89 -3.20
N VAL A 10 25.55 4.82 -2.40
CA VAL A 10 24.73 5.86 -1.75
C VAL A 10 24.27 6.82 -2.83
N LEU A 11 22.96 6.90 -3.02
CA LEU A 11 22.38 7.83 -4.00
C LEU A 11 22.68 9.28 -3.63
N PRO A 12 22.82 10.19 -4.63
CA PRO A 12 22.90 11.62 -4.36
C PRO A 12 21.71 12.07 -3.51
N ALA A 13 21.93 12.89 -2.48
CA ALA A 13 20.91 13.30 -1.51
C ALA A 13 19.63 13.84 -2.14
N ARG A 14 19.72 14.58 -3.26
CA ARG A 14 18.56 15.06 -4.01
C ARG A 14 17.73 13.94 -4.65
N SER A 15 18.37 12.86 -5.07
CA SER A 15 17.67 11.70 -5.66
C SER A 15 17.00 10.86 -4.59
N ALA A 16 17.65 10.66 -3.45
CA ALA A 16 17.09 9.99 -2.29
C ALA A 16 15.82 10.73 -1.79
N ALA A 17 15.92 12.05 -1.58
CA ALA A 17 14.79 12.88 -1.15
C ALA A 17 13.58 12.82 -2.10
N LYS A 18 13.81 12.79 -3.42
CA LYS A 18 12.70 12.62 -4.41
C LYS A 18 12.05 11.25 -4.30
N MET A 19 12.82 10.20 -4.08
CA MET A 19 12.29 8.85 -3.92
C MET A 19 11.49 8.72 -2.62
N GLU A 20 12.01 9.26 -1.52
CA GLU A 20 11.31 9.31 -0.23
C GLU A 20 10.00 10.09 -0.34
N ALA A 21 10.01 11.27 -0.96
CA ALA A 21 8.80 12.07 -1.19
C ALA A 21 7.77 11.31 -2.03
N ALA A 22 8.20 10.61 -3.09
CA ALA A 22 7.28 9.81 -3.91
C ALA A 22 6.66 8.65 -3.12
N MET A 23 7.45 7.98 -2.28
CA MET A 23 6.94 6.91 -1.41
C MET A 23 6.01 7.45 -0.33
N ALA A 24 6.31 8.62 0.24
CA ALA A 24 5.47 9.29 1.23
C ALA A 24 4.10 9.70 0.63
N VAL A 25 4.06 10.20 -0.60
CA VAL A 25 2.81 10.50 -1.31
C VAL A 25 1.98 9.22 -1.51
N GLY A 26 2.62 8.11 -1.89
CA GLY A 26 1.93 6.83 -2.02
C GLY A 26 1.39 6.32 -0.68
N ALA A 27 2.17 6.39 0.39
CA ALA A 27 1.76 6.03 1.73
C ALA A 27 0.59 6.91 2.22
N PHE A 28 0.64 8.21 1.97
CA PHE A 28 -0.44 9.14 2.28
C PHE A 28 -1.73 8.82 1.52
N ALA A 29 -1.63 8.50 0.23
CA ALA A 29 -2.79 8.11 -0.58
C ALA A 29 -3.42 6.81 -0.05
N ILE A 30 -2.60 5.82 0.35
CA ILE A 30 -3.08 4.57 0.94
C ILE A 30 -3.79 4.85 2.28
N GLY A 31 -3.17 5.61 3.19
CA GLY A 31 -3.76 5.95 4.47
C GLY A 31 -5.08 6.72 4.30
N THR A 32 -5.13 7.68 3.38
CA THR A 32 -6.36 8.41 3.07
C THR A 32 -7.47 7.47 2.60
N GLY A 33 -7.20 6.55 1.67
CA GLY A 33 -8.20 5.61 1.16
C GLY A 33 -8.64 4.56 2.19
N GLU A 34 -7.77 4.22 3.15
CA GLU A 34 -8.10 3.33 4.26
C GLU A 34 -9.12 3.98 5.21
N PHE A 35 -8.86 5.22 5.62
CA PHE A 35 -9.69 5.91 6.61
C PHE A 35 -10.89 6.64 6.01
N ALA A 36 -10.86 7.00 4.73
CA ALA A 36 -11.96 7.71 4.08
C ALA A 36 -13.29 6.95 4.18
N ILE A 37 -13.28 5.62 4.05
CA ILE A 37 -14.50 4.81 4.15
C ILE A 37 -15.15 4.90 5.54
N MET A 38 -14.37 5.10 6.60
CA MET A 38 -14.90 5.27 7.95
C MET A 38 -15.69 6.58 8.07
N GLY A 39 -15.16 7.66 7.47
CA GLY A 39 -15.85 8.94 7.43
C GLY A 39 -17.08 8.95 6.53
N LEU A 40 -17.10 8.12 5.49
CA LEU A 40 -18.20 8.01 4.52
C LEU A 40 -19.19 6.88 4.84
N MET A 41 -19.01 6.18 5.96
CA MET A 41 -19.82 5.02 6.32
C MET A 41 -21.33 5.30 6.32
N PRO A 42 -21.84 6.39 6.92
CA PRO A 42 -23.27 6.70 6.90
C PRO A 42 -23.82 6.93 5.47
N ASP A 43 -23.06 7.65 4.63
CA ASP A 43 -23.44 7.95 3.25
C ASP A 43 -23.48 6.67 2.40
N ILE A 44 -22.50 5.79 2.57
CA ILE A 44 -22.44 4.48 1.86
C ILE A 44 -23.61 3.60 2.29
N ALA A 45 -23.90 3.55 3.59
CA ALA A 45 -25.02 2.80 4.15
C ALA A 45 -26.33 3.30 3.55
N GLN A 46 -26.57 4.58 3.53
CA GLN A 46 -27.77 5.21 2.97
C GLN A 46 -27.88 4.93 1.46
N ASN A 47 -26.82 5.16 0.70
CA ASN A 47 -26.84 4.99 -0.76
C ASN A 47 -27.07 3.56 -1.22
N LEU A 48 -26.57 2.58 -0.47
CA LEU A 48 -26.70 1.16 -0.78
C LEU A 48 -27.87 0.47 -0.06
N GLY A 49 -28.63 1.20 0.79
CA GLY A 49 -29.70 0.63 1.61
C GLY A 49 -29.18 -0.40 2.63
N LEU A 50 -28.00 -0.17 3.19
CA LEU A 50 -27.32 -1.05 4.14
C LEU A 50 -27.35 -0.46 5.54
N SER A 51 -27.13 -1.30 6.55
CA SER A 51 -26.81 -0.84 7.90
C SER A 51 -25.31 -0.48 8.01
N GLU A 52 -24.96 0.41 8.93
CA GLU A 52 -23.54 0.75 9.18
C GLU A 52 -22.68 -0.47 9.54
N PRO A 53 -23.16 -1.44 10.37
CA PRO A 53 -22.41 -2.67 10.59
C PRO A 53 -22.12 -3.47 9.31
N GLN A 54 -23.03 -3.47 8.34
CA GLN A 54 -22.76 -4.13 7.05
C GLN A 54 -21.68 -3.40 6.28
N VAL A 55 -21.65 -2.07 6.27
CA VAL A 55 -20.53 -1.31 5.68
C VAL A 55 -19.23 -1.60 6.42
N GLY A 56 -19.27 -1.81 7.74
CA GLY A 56 -18.13 -2.23 8.56
C GLY A 56 -17.48 -3.54 8.08
N HIS A 57 -18.24 -4.48 7.50
CA HIS A 57 -17.66 -5.69 6.88
C HIS A 57 -16.76 -5.37 5.68
N ALA A 58 -17.01 -4.28 4.97
CA ALA A 58 -16.15 -3.84 3.87
C ALA A 58 -14.78 -3.34 4.39
N ILE A 59 -14.74 -2.74 5.59
CA ILE A 59 -13.49 -2.37 6.29
C ILE A 59 -12.71 -3.63 6.68
N SER A 60 -13.40 -4.63 7.24
CA SER A 60 -12.80 -5.92 7.59
C SER A 60 -12.26 -6.66 6.36
N ALA A 61 -13.00 -6.63 5.25
CA ALA A 61 -12.57 -7.23 3.98
C ALA A 61 -11.28 -6.57 3.46
N TYR A 62 -11.17 -5.24 3.57
CA TYR A 62 -9.95 -4.53 3.22
C TYR A 62 -8.76 -4.99 4.10
N ALA A 63 -8.94 -5.05 5.41
CA ALA A 63 -7.91 -5.52 6.33
C ALA A 63 -7.47 -6.96 6.04
N LEU A 64 -8.41 -7.86 5.69
CA LEU A 64 -8.08 -9.21 5.20
C LEU A 64 -7.28 -9.16 3.90
N GLY A 65 -7.64 -8.27 2.98
CA GLY A 65 -6.88 -8.02 1.76
C GLY A 65 -5.44 -7.61 2.05
N VAL A 66 -5.22 -6.68 3.00
CA VAL A 66 -3.88 -6.26 3.45
C VAL A 66 -3.08 -7.43 3.99
N MET A 67 -3.70 -8.25 4.85
CA MET A 67 -3.05 -9.39 5.49
C MET A 67 -2.63 -10.46 4.48
N VAL A 68 -3.49 -10.78 3.52
CA VAL A 68 -3.22 -11.78 2.47
C VAL A 68 -2.30 -11.21 1.39
N GLY A 69 -2.52 -9.98 0.99
CA GLY A 69 -1.80 -9.33 -0.10
C GLY A 69 -0.33 -9.07 0.21
N ALA A 70 0.02 -8.75 1.46
CA ALA A 70 1.40 -8.47 1.83
C ALA A 70 2.36 -9.62 1.48
N PRO A 71 2.19 -10.86 1.96
CA PRO A 71 3.06 -11.96 1.60
C PRO A 71 2.88 -12.40 0.14
N LEU A 72 1.65 -12.45 -0.36
CA LEU A 72 1.35 -12.91 -1.71
C LEU A 72 2.04 -12.04 -2.76
N LEU A 73 1.85 -10.73 -2.71
CA LEU A 73 2.42 -9.80 -3.69
C LEU A 73 3.92 -9.61 -3.50
N ALA A 74 4.45 -9.74 -2.27
CA ALA A 74 5.88 -9.76 -2.05
C ALA A 74 6.56 -10.96 -2.74
N ILE A 75 5.96 -12.16 -2.66
CA ILE A 75 6.48 -13.37 -3.32
C ILE A 75 6.36 -13.24 -4.84
N LEU A 76 5.18 -12.87 -5.35
CA LEU A 76 4.93 -12.74 -6.79
C LEU A 76 5.82 -11.65 -7.42
N GLY A 77 6.06 -10.56 -6.70
CA GLY A 77 6.88 -9.45 -7.16
C GLY A 77 8.38 -9.59 -6.90
N ALA A 78 8.84 -10.68 -6.28
CA ALA A 78 10.24 -10.85 -5.86
C ALA A 78 11.27 -10.72 -6.99
N LYS A 79 10.87 -11.03 -8.23
CA LYS A 79 11.71 -10.92 -9.42
C LYS A 79 11.61 -9.56 -10.13
N LEU A 80 10.69 -8.71 -9.72
CA LEU A 80 10.50 -7.40 -10.32
C LEU A 80 11.45 -6.37 -9.73
N LEU A 81 11.84 -5.39 -10.53
CA LEU A 81 12.54 -4.21 -10.02
C LEU A 81 11.61 -3.48 -9.02
N ARG A 82 12.14 -3.10 -7.86
CA ARG A 82 11.39 -2.46 -6.76
C ARG A 82 10.54 -1.27 -7.24
N LYS A 83 11.09 -0.45 -8.16
CA LYS A 83 10.36 0.67 -8.76
C LYS A 83 9.08 0.19 -9.49
N HIS A 84 9.20 -0.81 -10.35
CA HIS A 84 8.05 -1.34 -11.09
C HIS A 84 7.03 -1.97 -10.15
N MET A 85 7.51 -2.66 -9.13
CA MET A 85 6.63 -3.24 -8.11
C MET A 85 5.82 -2.17 -7.38
N LEU A 86 6.46 -1.09 -6.89
CA LEU A 86 5.76 0.02 -6.25
C LEU A 86 4.72 0.67 -7.18
N LEU A 87 5.06 0.88 -8.45
CA LEU A 87 4.13 1.44 -9.43
C LEU A 87 2.94 0.52 -9.70
N LEU A 88 3.17 -0.79 -9.84
CA LEU A 88 2.11 -1.79 -10.01
C LEU A 88 1.19 -1.85 -8.80
N LEU A 89 1.75 -1.81 -7.59
CA LEU A 89 0.97 -1.80 -6.35
C LEU A 89 0.09 -0.56 -6.25
N MET A 90 0.63 0.62 -6.58
CA MET A 90 -0.16 1.86 -6.61
C MET A 90 -1.21 1.85 -7.71
N GLY A 91 -0.91 1.31 -8.88
CA GLY A 91 -1.89 1.12 -9.95
C GLY A 91 -3.03 0.20 -9.54
N LEU A 92 -2.71 -0.96 -8.95
CA LEU A 92 -3.71 -1.90 -8.44
C LEU A 92 -4.55 -1.26 -7.31
N TYR A 93 -3.91 -0.51 -6.40
CA TYR A 93 -4.57 0.23 -5.35
C TYR A 93 -5.57 1.26 -5.91
N ALA A 94 -5.14 2.07 -6.87
CA ALA A 94 -5.97 3.08 -7.51
C ALA A 94 -7.18 2.46 -8.23
N LEU A 95 -6.96 1.40 -9.01
CA LEU A 95 -8.03 0.68 -9.71
C LEU A 95 -9.02 0.02 -8.74
N GLY A 96 -8.53 -0.60 -7.66
CA GLY A 96 -9.38 -1.21 -6.65
C GLY A 96 -10.26 -0.18 -5.92
N ASN A 97 -9.71 0.98 -5.58
CA ASN A 97 -10.49 2.06 -4.96
C ASN A 97 -11.45 2.72 -5.95
N LEU A 98 -11.05 2.90 -7.21
CA LEU A 98 -11.94 3.39 -8.26
C LEU A 98 -13.12 2.43 -8.46
N ALA A 99 -12.87 1.13 -8.53
CA ALA A 99 -13.92 0.13 -8.62
C ALA A 99 -14.85 0.16 -7.40
N THR A 100 -14.30 0.37 -6.19
CA THR A 100 -15.08 0.54 -4.97
C THR A 100 -16.06 1.72 -5.07
N ALA A 101 -15.65 2.83 -5.69
CA ALA A 101 -16.50 4.02 -5.83
C ALA A 101 -17.74 3.79 -6.72
N PHE A 102 -17.70 2.81 -7.60
CA PHE A 102 -18.81 2.48 -8.51
C PHE A 102 -19.57 1.19 -8.12
N THR A 103 -19.46 0.77 -6.87
CA THR A 103 -20.15 -0.46 -6.42
C THR A 103 -21.67 -0.28 -6.32
N PRO A 104 -22.46 -1.12 -6.99
CA PRO A 104 -23.91 -1.05 -6.89
C PRO A 104 -24.50 -1.94 -5.79
N THR A 105 -23.71 -2.83 -5.19
CA THR A 105 -24.21 -3.84 -4.22
C THR A 105 -23.22 -4.06 -3.07
N PHE A 106 -23.74 -4.59 -1.96
CA PHE A 106 -22.91 -4.98 -0.82
C PHE A 106 -21.81 -5.98 -1.21
N GLY A 107 -22.14 -7.00 -2.00
CA GLY A 107 -21.16 -8.02 -2.41
C GLY A 107 -20.00 -7.43 -3.23
N SER A 108 -20.30 -6.52 -4.17
CA SER A 108 -19.26 -5.83 -4.95
C SER A 108 -18.43 -4.88 -4.08
N LEU A 109 -19.05 -4.20 -3.11
CA LEU A 109 -18.35 -3.35 -2.15
C LEU A 109 -17.30 -4.17 -1.37
N VAL A 110 -17.70 -5.29 -0.78
CA VAL A 110 -16.81 -6.18 -0.01
C VAL A 110 -15.67 -6.73 -0.90
N ALA A 111 -16.01 -7.20 -2.11
CA ALA A 111 -15.02 -7.76 -3.03
C ALA A 111 -13.96 -6.72 -3.47
N PHE A 112 -14.38 -5.54 -3.88
CA PHE A 112 -13.43 -4.50 -4.30
C PHE A 112 -12.64 -3.91 -3.14
N ARG A 113 -13.20 -3.84 -1.95
CA ARG A 113 -12.45 -3.48 -0.74
C ARG A 113 -11.37 -4.51 -0.43
N PHE A 114 -11.65 -5.80 -0.53
CA PHE A 114 -10.63 -6.85 -0.39
C PHE A 114 -9.52 -6.68 -1.43
N ILE A 115 -9.88 -6.50 -2.71
CA ILE A 115 -8.91 -6.33 -3.80
C ILE A 115 -8.06 -5.07 -3.59
N SER A 116 -8.65 -3.95 -3.17
CA SER A 116 -7.91 -2.71 -2.90
C SER A 116 -7.00 -2.80 -1.68
N GLY A 117 -7.28 -3.72 -0.75
CA GLY A 117 -6.40 -4.01 0.39
C GLY A 117 -5.13 -4.78 0.02
N LEU A 118 -5.18 -5.63 -1.01
CA LEU A 118 -4.04 -6.49 -1.38
C LEU A 118 -2.72 -5.73 -1.57
N PRO A 119 -2.65 -4.60 -2.30
CA PRO A 119 -1.39 -3.90 -2.53
C PRO A 119 -0.87 -3.12 -1.32
N HIS A 120 -1.72 -2.79 -0.34
CA HIS A 120 -1.36 -1.95 0.81
C HIS A 120 -0.15 -2.49 1.59
N GLY A 121 -0.27 -3.71 2.15
CA GLY A 121 0.79 -4.28 2.99
C GLY A 121 2.09 -4.54 2.24
N ALA A 122 1.99 -4.99 0.98
CA ALA A 122 3.16 -5.17 0.12
C ALA A 122 3.84 -3.83 -0.21
N TYR A 123 3.08 -2.76 -0.41
CA TYR A 123 3.64 -1.43 -0.67
C TYR A 123 4.51 -0.95 0.49
N PHE A 124 4.02 -0.98 1.72
CA PHE A 124 4.78 -0.55 2.89
C PHE A 124 6.01 -1.41 3.13
N GLY A 125 5.91 -2.74 2.97
CA GLY A 125 7.05 -3.64 3.08
C GLY A 125 8.16 -3.33 2.08
N ILE A 126 7.81 -3.09 0.81
CA ILE A 126 8.79 -2.77 -0.24
C ILE A 126 9.34 -1.35 -0.06
N ALA A 127 8.49 -0.38 0.28
CA ALA A 127 8.91 0.99 0.55
C ALA A 127 9.91 1.05 1.70
N ALA A 128 9.68 0.32 2.80
CA ALA A 128 10.61 0.21 3.92
C ALA A 128 11.98 -0.36 3.49
N VAL A 129 11.98 -1.42 2.68
CA VAL A 129 13.23 -2.00 2.14
C VAL A 129 13.94 -1.02 1.22
N VAL A 130 13.23 -0.26 0.39
CA VAL A 130 13.82 0.77 -0.48
C VAL A 130 14.39 1.90 0.37
N ALA A 131 13.63 2.45 1.31
CA ALA A 131 14.07 3.52 2.21
C ALA A 131 15.35 3.13 2.99
N SER A 132 15.34 1.96 3.61
CA SER A 132 16.49 1.46 4.36
C SER A 132 17.73 1.21 3.49
N SER A 133 17.55 0.94 2.18
CA SER A 133 18.67 0.76 1.25
C SER A 133 19.33 2.06 0.80
N MET A 134 18.68 3.21 1.01
CA MET A 134 19.17 4.53 0.60
C MET A 134 20.03 5.22 1.66
N VAL A 135 20.03 4.71 2.88
CA VAL A 135 20.78 5.30 4.01
C VAL A 135 21.89 4.39 4.51
N PRO A 136 22.95 4.94 5.13
CA PRO A 136 24.00 4.18 5.79
C PRO A 136 23.42 3.25 6.87
N ASN A 137 24.16 2.18 7.19
CA ASN A 137 23.70 1.11 8.10
C ASN A 137 23.29 1.62 9.50
N ASP A 138 23.97 2.63 9.99
CA ASP A 138 23.74 3.27 11.30
C ASP A 138 22.43 4.11 11.34
N LYS A 139 21.88 4.48 10.18
CA LYS A 139 20.66 5.30 10.06
C LYS A 139 19.44 4.53 9.56
N ARG A 140 19.56 3.24 9.29
CA ARG A 140 18.47 2.43 8.70
C ARG A 140 17.22 2.36 9.55
N ALA A 141 17.36 2.30 10.87
CA ALA A 141 16.23 2.24 11.79
C ALA A 141 15.38 3.52 11.79
N GLY A 142 15.99 4.67 11.47
CA GLY A 142 15.25 5.94 11.38
C GLY A 142 14.71 6.25 9.98
N ALA A 143 14.95 5.39 8.98
CA ALA A 143 14.49 5.55 7.61
C ALA A 143 13.21 4.74 7.31
N VAL A 144 12.72 3.97 8.27
CA VAL A 144 11.51 3.15 8.25
C VAL A 144 10.53 3.65 9.32
#